data_5455cf577cdbabcf86c7729194adbc08
#
_entry.id   5455cf577cdbabcf86c7729194adbc08
#
_cell.length_a   1.000
_cell.length_b   1.000
_cell.length_c   1.000
_cell.angle_alpha   90.00
_cell.angle_beta   90.00
_cell.angle_gamma   90.00
#
_symmetry.space_group_name_H-M   'P 1'
#
loop_
_entity.id
_entity.type
_entity.pdbx_description
1 polymer ?
#
loop_
_entity_poly.entity_id
_entity_poly.type
_entity_poly.pdbx_seq_one_letter_code
_entity_poly.pdbx_strand_id
1 'polypeptide(L)'
;MQNFEQIRGHVQSNFRVTTNEPYVLCAELSLEGGRRHQSVFLAELEDDDGRRFLRASTIIAPITGIDARRMLAFNWQSRVGWLAIGELDGVPYLQLCENRPYDALDAAEIDRLILQIGGQGDRMERLLSAGGDLL
;
A
#
# COMPACT_ATOMS: atom_id res chain seq x y z
N MET A 1 -2.50 13.88 11.13
CA MET A 1 -3.18 14.78 10.17
C MET A 1 -4.68 14.62 10.28
N GLN A 2 -5.40 15.68 10.04
CA GLN A 2 -6.84 15.71 10.33
C GLN A 2 -7.74 15.38 9.14
N ASN A 3 -7.24 15.52 7.92
CA ASN A 3 -8.04 15.29 6.73
C ASN A 3 -7.18 14.84 5.55
N PHE A 4 -7.85 14.35 4.52
CA PHE A 4 -7.17 13.83 3.33
C PHE A 4 -6.45 14.92 2.54
N GLU A 5 -6.91 16.17 2.60
CA GLU A 5 -6.26 17.27 1.88
C GLU A 5 -4.88 17.60 2.46
N GLN A 6 -4.69 17.47 3.76
CA GLN A 6 -3.37 17.62 4.37
C GLN A 6 -2.43 16.49 3.93
N ILE A 7 -2.94 15.27 3.84
CA ILE A 7 -2.19 14.12 3.33
C ILE A 7 -1.82 14.36 1.86
N ARG A 8 -2.78 14.78 1.04
CA ARG A 8 -2.58 15.10 -0.37
C ARG A 8 -1.46 16.12 -0.55
N GLY A 9 -1.52 17.22 0.18
CA GLY A 9 -0.51 18.27 0.09
C GLY A 9 0.89 17.76 0.39
N HIS A 10 1.04 16.98 1.43
CA HIS A 10 2.32 16.38 1.79
C HIS A 10 2.82 15.40 0.72
N VAL A 11 1.96 14.50 0.26
CA VAL A 11 2.34 13.48 -0.72
C VAL A 11 2.71 14.12 -2.06
N GLN A 12 1.93 15.07 -2.54
CA GLN A 12 2.23 15.78 -3.79
C GLN A 12 3.55 16.55 -3.75
N SER A 13 3.93 17.04 -2.57
CA SER A 13 5.20 17.79 -2.41
C SER A 13 6.42 16.89 -2.35
N ASN A 14 6.28 15.60 -2.06
CA ASN A 14 7.40 14.72 -1.77
C ASN A 14 7.48 13.47 -2.67
N PHE A 15 6.41 13.16 -3.40
CA PHE A 15 6.33 11.99 -4.27
C PHE A 15 5.72 12.36 -5.61
N ARG A 16 6.03 11.54 -6.62
CA ARG A 16 5.33 11.63 -7.90
C ARG A 16 3.94 11.02 -7.73
N VAL A 17 2.90 11.79 -8.04
CA VAL A 17 1.51 11.34 -7.93
C VAL A 17 0.96 11.04 -9.32
N THR A 18 0.50 9.82 -9.53
CA THR A 18 -0.03 9.34 -10.81
C THR A 18 -1.55 9.24 -10.84
N THR A 19 -2.19 9.05 -9.68
CA THR A 19 -3.64 9.13 -9.50
C THR A 19 -3.93 10.19 -8.45
N ASN A 20 -4.86 11.09 -8.74
CA ASN A 20 -5.20 12.18 -7.82
C ASN A 20 -6.71 12.41 -7.87
N GLU A 21 -7.42 11.64 -7.06
CA GLU A 21 -8.87 11.67 -6.93
C GLU A 21 -9.27 12.19 -5.54
N PRO A 22 -10.54 12.54 -5.29
CA PRO A 22 -10.93 13.17 -4.02
C PRO A 22 -10.50 12.39 -2.76
N TYR A 23 -10.54 11.06 -2.80
CA TYR A 23 -10.22 10.24 -1.63
C TYR A 23 -9.20 9.14 -1.93
N VAL A 24 -8.52 9.23 -3.07
CA VAL A 24 -7.51 8.25 -3.49
C VAL A 24 -6.35 8.96 -4.17
N LEU A 25 -5.14 8.65 -3.74
CA LEU A 25 -3.90 9.05 -4.39
C LEU A 25 -3.11 7.81 -4.77
N CYS A 26 -2.29 7.93 -5.81
CA CYS A 26 -1.26 6.93 -6.07
C CYS A 26 0.08 7.63 -6.08
N ALA A 27 0.96 7.25 -5.16
CA ALA A 27 2.34 7.71 -5.11
C ALA A 27 3.23 6.67 -5.80
N GLU A 28 4.09 7.12 -6.71
CA GLU A 28 5.03 6.23 -7.38
C GLU A 28 6.40 6.34 -6.74
N LEU A 29 6.90 5.21 -6.24
CA LEU A 29 8.26 5.11 -5.72
C LEU A 29 9.22 4.74 -6.82
N SER A 30 10.36 5.43 -6.87
CA SER A 30 11.50 5.08 -7.70
C SER A 30 12.49 4.32 -6.82
N LEU A 31 12.82 3.10 -7.21
CA LEU A 31 13.68 2.19 -6.47
C LEU A 31 14.90 1.82 -7.31
N GLU A 32 16.00 1.42 -6.66
CA GLU A 32 17.22 0.99 -7.32
C GLU A 32 17.75 2.00 -8.36
N GLY A 33 17.80 3.28 -7.99
CA GLY A 33 18.28 4.33 -8.88
C GLY A 33 17.41 4.58 -10.09
N GLY A 34 16.10 4.31 -9.99
CA GLY A 34 15.13 4.51 -11.05
C GLY A 34 14.91 3.31 -11.96
N ARG A 35 15.55 2.17 -11.68
CA ARG A 35 15.36 0.95 -12.48
C ARG A 35 14.05 0.24 -12.18
N ARG A 36 13.52 0.45 -10.97
CA ARG A 36 12.27 -0.17 -10.54
C ARG A 36 11.33 0.90 -10.03
N HIS A 37 10.05 0.69 -10.24
CA HIS A 37 8.99 1.57 -9.77
C HIS A 37 7.94 0.74 -9.04
N GLN A 38 7.40 1.30 -7.97
CA GLN A 38 6.32 0.67 -7.21
C GLN A 38 5.25 1.71 -6.93
N SER A 39 4.01 1.39 -7.27
CA SER A 39 2.87 2.26 -7.02
C SER A 39 2.28 1.94 -5.66
N VAL A 40 2.11 2.97 -4.82
CA VAL A 40 1.46 2.85 -3.53
C VAL A 40 0.19 3.67 -3.55
N PHE A 41 -0.95 3.02 -3.41
CA PHE A 41 -2.25 3.68 -3.33
C PHE A 41 -2.51 4.12 -1.90
N LEU A 42 -3.03 5.32 -1.75
CA LEU A 42 -3.43 5.91 -0.47
C LEU A 42 -4.90 6.26 -0.56
N ALA A 43 -5.70 5.69 0.31
CA ALA A 43 -7.15 5.89 0.30
C ALA A 43 -7.67 6.22 1.69
N GLU A 44 -8.68 7.10 1.74
CA GLU A 44 -9.39 7.38 2.97
C GLU A 44 -10.42 6.29 3.24
N LEU A 45 -10.43 5.80 4.47
CA LEU A 45 -11.44 4.88 4.99
C LEU A 45 -12.12 5.53 6.19
N GLU A 46 -13.37 5.21 6.41
CA GLU A 46 -14.13 5.67 7.55
C GLU A 46 -14.84 4.49 8.20
N ASP A 47 -14.73 4.35 9.54
CA ASP A 47 -15.44 3.31 10.25
C ASP A 47 -16.88 3.74 10.60
N ASP A 48 -17.62 2.86 11.26
CA ASP A 48 -19.02 3.11 11.59
C ASP A 48 -19.21 4.30 12.55
N ASP A 49 -18.18 4.66 13.30
CA ASP A 49 -18.20 5.79 14.22
C ASP A 49 -17.70 7.09 13.60
N GLY A 50 -17.39 7.09 12.32
CA GLY A 50 -16.87 8.25 11.61
C GLY A 50 -15.39 8.50 11.79
N ARG A 51 -14.65 7.57 12.42
CA ARG A 51 -13.21 7.67 12.56
C ARG A 51 -12.54 7.37 11.22
N ARG A 52 -11.58 8.19 10.85
CA ARG A 52 -10.92 8.10 9.55
C ARG A 52 -9.56 7.44 9.64
N PHE A 53 -9.26 6.67 8.60
CA PHE A 53 -8.00 5.93 8.45
C PHE A 53 -7.43 6.18 7.07
N LEU A 54 -6.13 6.15 6.98
CA LEU A 54 -5.42 6.07 5.70
C LEU A 54 -5.06 4.63 5.45
N ARG A 55 -5.44 4.09 4.28
CA ARG A 55 -4.95 2.80 3.80
C ARG A 55 -3.87 3.04 2.78
N ALA A 56 -2.70 2.45 3.01
CA ALA A 56 -1.68 2.30 2.00
C ALA A 56 -1.76 0.88 1.45
N SER A 57 -1.73 0.73 0.12
CA SER A 57 -1.76 -0.58 -0.52
C SER A 57 -0.89 -0.59 -1.76
N THR A 58 -0.34 -1.75 -2.07
CA THR A 58 0.43 -1.95 -3.30
C THR A 58 0.12 -3.30 -3.89
N ILE A 59 0.02 -3.37 -5.21
CA ILE A 59 -0.28 -4.60 -5.93
C ILE A 59 0.95 -5.48 -5.95
N ILE A 60 0.77 -6.76 -5.60
CA ILE A 60 1.82 -7.76 -5.59
C ILE A 60 1.72 -8.65 -6.84
N ALA A 61 0.51 -9.18 -7.12
CA ALA A 61 0.32 -10.16 -8.18
C ALA A 61 -1.17 -10.34 -8.50
N PRO A 62 -1.49 -10.92 -9.67
CA PRO A 62 -2.82 -11.47 -9.91
C PRO A 62 -3.14 -12.57 -8.88
N ILE A 63 -4.43 -12.86 -8.70
CA ILE A 63 -4.85 -13.83 -7.69
C ILE A 63 -4.69 -15.31 -8.10
N THR A 64 -4.25 -15.58 -9.31
CA THR A 64 -4.06 -16.94 -9.82
C THR A 64 -2.95 -17.67 -9.06
N GLY A 65 -3.23 -18.86 -8.54
CA GLY A 65 -2.23 -19.68 -7.85
C GLY A 65 -1.93 -19.25 -6.42
N ILE A 66 -2.77 -18.40 -5.82
CA ILE A 66 -2.59 -17.96 -4.44
C ILE A 66 -2.89 -19.11 -3.47
N ASP A 67 -1.98 -19.31 -2.52
CA ASP A 67 -2.17 -20.21 -1.39
C ASP A 67 -2.67 -19.41 -0.18
N ALA A 68 -3.97 -19.49 0.09
CA ALA A 68 -4.60 -18.73 1.17
C ALA A 68 -4.03 -19.07 2.55
N ARG A 69 -3.65 -20.31 2.77
CA ARG A 69 -3.08 -20.74 4.05
C ARG A 69 -1.74 -20.05 4.32
N ARG A 70 -0.89 -19.98 3.31
CA ARG A 70 0.41 -19.28 3.42
C ARG A 70 0.22 -17.79 3.61
N MET A 71 -0.73 -17.20 2.92
CA MET A 71 -1.05 -15.78 3.08
C MET A 71 -1.47 -15.45 4.51
N LEU A 72 -2.35 -16.25 5.09
CA LEU A 72 -2.80 -16.05 6.46
C LEU A 72 -1.67 -16.28 7.48
N ALA A 73 -0.80 -17.24 7.22
CA ALA A 73 0.38 -17.46 8.05
C ALA A 73 1.35 -16.28 7.98
N PHE A 74 1.55 -15.70 6.80
CA PHE A 74 2.34 -14.48 6.64
C PHE A 74 1.75 -13.34 7.48
N ASN A 75 0.44 -13.14 7.40
CA ASN A 75 -0.24 -12.08 8.15
C ASN A 75 -0.06 -12.21 9.66
N TRP A 76 -0.07 -13.44 10.16
CA TRP A 76 0.18 -13.70 11.58
C TRP A 76 1.59 -13.29 12.02
N GLN A 77 2.59 -13.48 11.16
CA GLN A 77 3.99 -13.17 11.45
C GLN A 77 4.34 -11.70 11.19
N SER A 78 3.61 -11.03 10.32
CA SER A 78 3.96 -9.67 9.88
C SER A 78 3.79 -8.64 10.99
N ARG A 79 4.76 -7.73 11.11
CA ARG A 79 4.69 -6.57 12.01
C ARG A 79 4.01 -5.39 11.36
N VAL A 80 4.24 -5.19 10.07
CA VAL A 80 3.67 -4.10 9.29
C VAL A 80 3.29 -4.65 7.93
N GLY A 81 2.06 -4.40 7.56
CA GLY A 81 1.50 -4.89 6.30
C GLY A 81 0.88 -6.28 6.42
N TRP A 82 -0.23 -6.44 5.75
CA TRP A 82 -0.90 -7.73 5.61
C TRP A 82 -1.29 -7.94 4.16
N LEU A 83 -1.40 -9.21 3.78
CA LEU A 83 -1.85 -9.59 2.45
C LEU A 83 -3.38 -9.67 2.42
N ALA A 84 -3.94 -9.12 1.35
CA ALA A 84 -5.38 -9.13 1.13
C ALA A 84 -5.67 -9.23 -0.37
N ILE A 85 -6.88 -9.64 -0.72
CA ILE A 85 -7.38 -9.55 -2.08
C ILE A 85 -8.22 -8.28 -2.15
N GLY A 86 -7.83 -7.36 -3.01
CA GLY A 86 -8.56 -6.13 -3.24
C GLY A 86 -8.67 -5.83 -4.74
N GLU A 87 -9.74 -5.16 -5.12
CA GLU A 87 -9.98 -4.83 -6.52
C GLU A 87 -9.36 -3.49 -6.89
N LEU A 88 -8.84 -3.43 -8.11
CA LEU A 88 -8.47 -2.20 -8.79
C LEU A 88 -9.15 -2.21 -10.16
N ASP A 89 -9.98 -1.20 -10.42
CA ASP A 89 -10.78 -1.10 -11.65
C ASP A 89 -11.57 -2.39 -11.95
N GLY A 90 -12.14 -2.98 -10.90
CA GLY A 90 -12.95 -4.19 -11.01
C GLY A 90 -12.17 -5.49 -11.14
N VAL A 91 -10.85 -5.43 -11.13
CA VAL A 91 -9.98 -6.61 -11.23
C VAL A 91 -9.37 -6.92 -9.86
N PRO A 92 -9.52 -8.16 -9.35
CA PRO A 92 -8.94 -8.53 -8.06
C PRO A 92 -7.44 -8.80 -8.17
N TYR A 93 -6.69 -8.33 -7.18
CA TYR A 93 -5.25 -8.55 -7.07
C TYR A 93 -4.87 -8.92 -5.64
N LEU A 94 -3.80 -9.68 -5.50
CA LEU A 94 -3.12 -9.80 -4.23
C LEU A 94 -2.40 -8.49 -3.93
N GLN A 95 -2.66 -7.92 -2.77
CA GLN A 95 -2.10 -6.64 -2.35
C GLN A 95 -1.50 -6.73 -0.97
N LEU A 96 -0.46 -5.94 -0.72
CA LEU A 96 0.06 -5.69 0.61
C LEU A 96 -0.55 -4.38 1.09
N CYS A 97 -1.16 -4.41 2.28
CA CYS A 97 -1.94 -3.29 2.81
C CYS A 97 -1.52 -2.95 4.24
N GLU A 98 -1.75 -1.70 4.63
CA GLU A 98 -1.63 -1.25 6.01
C GLU A 98 -2.57 -0.07 6.24
N ASN A 99 -3.17 0.01 7.42
CA ASN A 99 -4.02 1.13 7.81
C ASN A 99 -3.39 1.89 8.96
N ARG A 100 -3.59 3.22 8.97
CA ARG A 100 -3.24 4.09 10.10
C ARG A 100 -4.38 5.06 10.36
N PRO A 101 -4.82 5.21 11.61
CA PRO A 101 -5.79 6.25 11.92
C PRO A 101 -5.18 7.63 11.71
N TYR A 102 -5.99 8.61 11.30
CA TYR A 102 -5.50 9.95 11.00
C TYR A 102 -4.83 10.62 12.21
N ASP A 103 -5.29 10.33 13.42
CA ASP A 103 -4.69 10.89 14.63
C ASP A 103 -3.30 10.34 14.94
N ALA A 104 -2.89 9.26 14.29
CA ALA A 104 -1.52 8.72 14.39
C ALA A 104 -0.62 9.17 13.24
N LEU A 105 -1.10 10.04 12.33
CA LEU A 105 -0.34 10.45 11.14
C LEU A 105 0.27 11.83 11.31
N ASP A 106 1.54 11.92 10.96
CA ASP A 106 2.24 13.15 10.64
C ASP A 106 3.02 12.92 9.33
N ALA A 107 3.76 13.93 8.87
CA ALA A 107 4.52 13.85 7.63
C ALA A 107 5.51 12.67 7.64
N ALA A 108 6.23 12.49 8.75
CA ALA A 108 7.22 11.42 8.87
C ALA A 108 6.58 10.03 8.85
N GLU A 109 5.42 9.85 9.46
CA GLU A 109 4.71 8.57 9.47
C GLU A 109 4.15 8.23 8.09
N ILE A 110 3.65 9.23 7.36
CA ILE A 110 3.19 9.02 5.97
C ILE A 110 4.36 8.58 5.09
N ASP A 111 5.50 9.23 5.18
CA ASP A 111 6.69 8.85 4.42
C ASP A 111 7.12 7.42 4.75
N ARG A 112 7.17 7.10 6.04
CA ARG A 112 7.53 5.74 6.49
C ARG A 112 6.57 4.70 5.95
N LEU A 113 5.27 4.98 6.00
CA LEU A 113 4.23 4.06 5.51
C LEU A 113 4.38 3.80 4.01
N ILE A 114 4.55 4.85 3.21
CA ILE A 114 4.71 4.72 1.76
C ILE A 114 5.97 3.93 1.42
N LEU A 115 7.10 4.29 2.03
CA LEU A 115 8.38 3.63 1.75
C LEU A 115 8.39 2.18 2.20
N GLN A 116 7.79 1.88 3.35
CA GLN A 116 7.75 0.53 3.90
C GLN A 116 6.85 -0.39 3.09
N ILE A 117 5.63 0.04 2.78
CA ILE A 117 4.68 -0.76 1.99
C ILE A 117 5.17 -0.91 0.55
N GLY A 118 5.63 0.17 -0.06
CA GLY A 118 6.16 0.11 -1.43
C GLY A 118 7.41 -0.75 -1.55
N GLY A 119 8.36 -0.59 -0.63
CA GLY A 119 9.60 -1.35 -0.63
C GLY A 119 9.38 -2.85 -0.38
N GLN A 120 8.54 -3.18 0.60
CA GLN A 120 8.19 -4.58 0.90
C GLN A 120 7.39 -5.20 -0.25
N GLY A 121 6.46 -4.45 -0.84
CA GLY A 121 5.68 -4.89 -1.99
C GLY A 121 6.57 -5.20 -3.20
N ASP A 122 7.55 -4.35 -3.47
CA ASP A 122 8.51 -4.58 -4.55
C ASP A 122 9.31 -5.86 -4.34
N ARG A 123 9.76 -6.12 -3.12
CA ARG A 123 10.49 -7.36 -2.80
C ARG A 123 9.62 -8.59 -3.03
N MET A 124 8.37 -8.57 -2.61
CA MET A 124 7.41 -9.66 -2.79
C MET A 124 7.13 -9.90 -4.27
N GLU A 125 6.90 -8.83 -5.03
CA GLU A 125 6.65 -8.91 -6.47
C GLU A 125 7.83 -9.54 -7.20
N ARG A 126 9.06 -9.17 -6.84
CA ARG A 126 10.27 -9.75 -7.43
C ARG A 126 10.40 -11.24 -7.13
N LEU A 127 10.09 -11.67 -5.92
CA LEU A 127 10.12 -13.10 -5.55
C LEU A 127 9.15 -13.91 -6.40
N LEU A 128 7.93 -13.41 -6.59
CA LEU A 128 6.93 -14.08 -7.43
C LEU A 128 7.34 -14.10 -8.91
N SER A 129 7.85 -12.99 -9.44
CA SER A 129 8.29 -12.88 -10.83
C SER A 129 9.46 -13.81 -11.14
N ALA A 130 10.30 -14.09 -10.16
CA ALA A 130 11.42 -15.03 -10.29
C ALA A 130 11.00 -16.50 -10.07
N GLY A 131 9.69 -16.77 -9.89
CA GLY A 131 9.22 -18.12 -9.58
C GLY A 131 9.45 -18.54 -8.14
N GLY A 132 9.81 -17.59 -7.28
CA GLY A 132 10.04 -17.85 -5.86
C GLY A 132 8.76 -17.98 -5.06
N ASP A 133 8.91 -18.49 -3.84
CA ASP A 133 7.82 -18.61 -2.87
C ASP A 133 7.79 -17.37 -1.98
N LEU A 134 6.66 -16.72 -1.89
CA LEU A 134 6.45 -15.56 -1.03
C LEU A 134 6.55 -15.89 0.45
N LEU A 135 6.14 -17.08 0.78
CA LEU A 135 5.83 -17.44 2.16
C LEU A 135 6.60 -18.68 2.60
#